data_31cb4ca6397a3988380c5307a6480ed9
#
_entry.id   31cb4ca6397a3988380c5307a6480ed9
#
_cell.length_a   1.000
_cell.length_b   1.000
_cell.length_c   1.000
_cell.angle_alpha   90.00
_cell.angle_beta   90.00
_cell.angle_gamma   90.00
#
_symmetry.space_group_name_H-M   'P 1'
#
loop_
_entity.id
_entity.type
_entity.pdbx_description
1 polymer ?
#
loop_
_entity_poly.entity_id
_entity_poly.type
_entity_poly.pdbx_seq_one_letter_code
_entity_poly.pdbx_strand_id
1 'polypeptide(L)'
;MKKNNNLTSEQKLVLFDEATEPPGSSELNNEKREGTYHCANCDIELFKSSTKYESGSGWPSFYEANEGVFEIKKDFHIGYERIEYHCKNCGGHHGHIFDDGPKPSGKRFCNNGICLSLIHISEPTRRGII
;
A
#
# COMPACT_ATOMS: atom_id res chain seq x y z
N MET A 1 4.08 -6.27 -18.11
CA MET A 1 3.49 -5.48 -17.02
C MET A 1 2.40 -4.56 -17.54
N LYS A 2 1.27 -4.55 -16.86
CA LYS A 2 0.18 -3.71 -17.21
C LYS A 2 0.39 -2.33 -16.64
N LYS A 3 0.17 -1.27 -17.39
CA LYS A 3 0.36 0.09 -16.92
C LYS A 3 -0.90 0.91 -17.12
N ASN A 4 -1.23 1.71 -16.10
CA ASN A 4 -2.34 2.62 -16.16
C ASN A 4 -1.85 3.93 -16.80
N ASN A 5 -2.48 4.36 -17.87
CA ASN A 5 -2.07 5.55 -18.59
C ASN A 5 -2.34 6.84 -17.83
N ASN A 6 -3.09 6.78 -16.77
CA ASN A 6 -3.43 7.97 -15.96
C ASN A 6 -2.53 8.17 -14.75
N LEU A 7 -1.46 7.40 -14.62
CA LEU A 7 -0.54 7.56 -13.50
C LEU A 7 0.27 8.85 -13.63
N THR A 8 0.56 9.49 -12.49
CA THR A 8 1.45 10.64 -12.48
C THR A 8 2.89 10.20 -12.65
N SER A 9 3.79 11.14 -12.91
CA SER A 9 5.23 10.83 -13.02
C SER A 9 5.75 10.25 -11.73
N GLU A 10 5.32 10.79 -10.60
CA GLU A 10 5.76 10.31 -9.28
C GLU A 10 5.27 8.89 -9.03
N GLN A 11 4.05 8.58 -9.42
CA GLN A 11 3.52 7.22 -9.28
C GLN A 11 4.34 6.24 -10.10
N LYS A 12 4.71 6.63 -11.32
CA LYS A 12 5.51 5.76 -12.18
C LYS A 12 6.89 5.50 -11.61
N LEU A 13 7.51 6.51 -11.00
CA LEU A 13 8.83 6.33 -10.40
C LEU A 13 8.80 5.30 -9.28
N VAL A 14 7.78 5.34 -8.44
CA VAL A 14 7.69 4.40 -7.33
C VAL A 14 7.28 3.01 -7.81
N LEU A 15 6.26 2.93 -8.65
CA LEU A 15 5.73 1.63 -9.10
C LEU A 15 6.70 0.88 -10.03
N PHE A 16 7.36 1.59 -10.92
CA PHE A 16 8.13 0.93 -11.97
C PHE A 16 9.65 1.09 -11.83
N ASP A 17 10.11 2.12 -11.15
CA ASP A 17 11.55 2.36 -10.96
C ASP A 17 11.97 2.18 -9.51
N GLU A 18 11.10 1.66 -8.67
CA GLU A 18 11.37 1.32 -7.27
C GLU A 18 11.82 2.50 -6.40
N ALA A 19 11.36 3.69 -6.74
CA ALA A 19 11.61 4.86 -5.91
C ALA A 19 10.75 4.79 -4.64
N THR A 20 10.99 5.68 -3.71
CA THR A 20 10.23 5.75 -2.46
C THR A 20 9.71 7.18 -2.30
N GLU A 21 8.43 7.31 -1.95
CA GLU A 21 7.90 8.64 -1.70
C GLU A 21 8.49 9.21 -0.41
N PRO A 22 8.64 10.53 -0.28
CA PRO A 22 9.17 11.11 0.95
C PRO A 22 8.27 10.81 2.15
N PRO A 23 8.84 10.61 3.34
CA PRO A 23 8.02 10.35 4.52
C PRO A 23 7.10 11.54 4.81
N GLY A 24 5.89 11.24 5.21
CA GLY A 24 4.89 12.26 5.53
C GLY A 24 4.23 12.89 4.34
N SER A 25 4.56 12.47 3.12
CA SER A 25 4.01 13.11 1.92
C SER A 25 2.62 12.62 1.52
N SER A 26 2.21 11.45 1.96
CA SER A 26 0.91 10.90 1.53
C SER A 26 -0.23 11.35 2.43
N GLU A 27 -1.32 11.76 1.83
CA GLU A 27 -2.54 12.07 2.56
C GLU A 27 -3.09 10.83 3.24
N LEU A 28 -2.75 9.65 2.74
CA LEU A 28 -3.25 8.39 3.31
C LEU A 28 -2.61 8.05 4.65
N ASN A 29 -1.55 8.74 5.05
CA ASN A 29 -0.95 8.52 6.36
C ASN A 29 -1.97 8.66 7.47
N ASN A 30 -2.85 9.64 7.38
CA ASN A 30 -3.83 9.91 8.42
C ASN A 30 -5.24 9.47 8.02
N GLU A 31 -5.36 8.65 7.00
CA GLU A 31 -6.65 8.23 6.51
C GLU A 31 -7.31 7.24 7.46
N LYS A 32 -8.54 7.53 7.87
CA LYS A 32 -9.27 6.68 8.81
C LYS A 32 -10.62 6.22 8.31
N ARG A 33 -11.02 6.59 7.11
CA ARG A 33 -12.30 6.15 6.55
C ARG A 33 -12.26 4.65 6.28
N GLU A 34 -13.40 4.00 6.48
CA GLU A 34 -13.55 2.60 6.17
C GLU A 34 -13.55 2.38 4.67
N GLY A 35 -12.92 1.33 4.21
CA GLY A 35 -12.90 1.01 2.79
C GLY A 35 -11.82 0.02 2.44
N THR A 36 -11.40 0.04 1.19
CA THR A 36 -10.37 -0.87 0.69
C THR A 36 -9.32 -0.06 -0.07
N TYR A 37 -8.09 -0.54 -0.01
CA TYR A 37 -6.96 0.11 -0.68
C TYR A 37 -6.54 -0.73 -1.88
N HIS A 38 -6.44 -0.10 -3.03
CA HIS A 38 -6.19 -0.78 -4.30
C HIS A 38 -4.89 -0.31 -4.93
N CYS A 39 -4.30 -1.13 -5.78
CA CYS A 39 -3.11 -0.76 -6.53
C CYS A 39 -3.46 0.36 -7.50
N ALA A 40 -2.72 1.47 -7.43
CA ALA A 40 -2.98 2.61 -8.31
C ALA A 40 -2.81 2.25 -9.79
N ASN A 41 -2.02 1.25 -10.10
CA ASN A 41 -1.78 0.86 -11.50
C ASN A 41 -2.84 -0.11 -12.04
N CYS A 42 -3.14 -1.18 -11.32
CA CYS A 42 -4.03 -2.22 -11.87
C CYS A 42 -5.34 -2.39 -11.13
N ASP A 43 -5.52 -1.63 -10.06
CA ASP A 43 -6.78 -1.56 -9.31
C ASP A 43 -7.18 -2.79 -8.52
N ILE A 44 -6.30 -3.77 -8.37
CA ILE A 44 -6.60 -4.93 -7.54
C ILE A 44 -6.65 -4.51 -6.07
N GLU A 45 -7.54 -5.09 -5.28
CA GLU A 45 -7.62 -4.78 -3.86
C GLU A 45 -6.44 -5.38 -3.11
N LEU A 46 -5.70 -4.57 -2.38
CA LEU A 46 -4.49 -5.00 -1.68
C LEU A 46 -4.65 -5.07 -0.18
N PHE A 47 -5.33 -4.09 0.41
CA PHE A 47 -5.49 -4.01 1.86
C PHE A 47 -6.90 -3.59 2.22
N LYS A 48 -7.34 -3.99 3.41
CA LYS A 48 -8.59 -3.51 3.98
C LYS A 48 -8.28 -2.44 5.03
N SER A 49 -9.14 -1.45 5.15
CA SER A 49 -8.93 -0.37 6.11
C SER A 49 -8.83 -0.88 7.55
N SER A 50 -9.44 -2.01 7.83
CA SER A 50 -9.38 -2.61 9.17
C SER A 50 -7.97 -3.02 9.58
N THR A 51 -7.05 -3.17 8.63
CA THR A 51 -5.67 -3.55 8.94
C THR A 51 -4.72 -2.34 8.96
N LYS A 52 -5.23 -1.16 8.64
CA LYS A 52 -4.40 0.05 8.66
C LYS A 52 -4.22 0.54 10.09
N TYR A 53 -3.03 1.00 10.42
CA TYR A 53 -2.76 1.56 11.74
C TYR A 53 -1.70 2.66 11.64
N GLU A 54 -1.56 3.44 12.72
CA GLU A 54 -0.60 4.53 12.75
C GLU A 54 0.72 4.04 13.29
N SER A 55 1.71 3.89 12.42
CA SER A 55 3.01 3.36 12.81
C SER A 55 4.00 4.46 13.18
N GLY A 56 3.72 5.69 12.82
CA GLY A 56 4.66 6.79 13.02
C GLY A 56 5.83 6.78 12.06
N SER A 57 5.79 5.92 11.04
CA SER A 57 6.92 5.77 10.11
C SER A 57 6.97 6.84 9.02
N GLY A 58 5.88 7.53 8.79
CA GLY A 58 5.78 8.51 7.70
C GLY A 58 5.17 7.96 6.43
N TRP A 59 4.77 6.70 6.43
CA TRP A 59 4.08 6.06 5.29
C TRP A 59 2.85 5.32 5.79
N PRO A 60 1.82 5.15 4.95
CA PRO A 60 0.67 4.34 5.33
C PRO A 60 1.12 2.94 5.70
N SER A 61 0.62 2.42 6.81
CA SER A 61 1.05 1.13 7.34
C SER A 61 -0.12 0.22 7.61
N PHE A 62 0.09 -1.06 7.35
CA PHE A 62 -0.94 -2.09 7.50
C PHE A 62 -0.30 -3.30 8.16
N TYR A 63 -1.03 -4.00 9.01
CA TYR A 63 -0.45 -5.19 9.64
C TYR A 63 -0.78 -6.47 8.88
N GLU A 64 -1.60 -6.37 7.84
CA GLU A 64 -1.98 -7.54 7.04
C GLU A 64 -2.40 -7.11 5.64
N ALA A 65 -2.02 -7.87 4.64
CA ALA A 65 -2.43 -7.64 3.26
C ALA A 65 -3.43 -8.72 2.86
N ASN A 66 -4.18 -8.48 1.80
CA ASN A 66 -5.05 -9.52 1.24
C ASN A 66 -4.17 -10.67 0.75
N GLU A 67 -4.68 -11.88 0.86
CA GLU A 67 -3.90 -13.06 0.54
C GLU A 67 -3.57 -13.14 -0.95
N GLY A 68 -2.33 -13.48 -1.26
CA GLY A 68 -1.92 -13.76 -2.65
C GLY A 68 -1.78 -12.55 -3.56
N VAL A 69 -1.82 -11.32 -3.02
CA VAL A 69 -1.78 -10.13 -3.88
C VAL A 69 -0.36 -9.59 -4.11
N PHE A 70 0.61 -10.03 -3.33
CA PHE A 70 1.99 -9.51 -3.45
C PHE A 70 3.00 -10.60 -3.71
N GLU A 71 4.06 -10.22 -4.43
CA GLU A 71 5.29 -11.01 -4.53
C GLU A 71 6.36 -10.33 -3.72
N ILE A 72 7.19 -11.12 -3.05
CA ILE A 72 8.19 -10.64 -2.11
C ILE A 72 9.58 -10.82 -2.69
N LYS A 73 10.44 -9.84 -2.51
CA LYS A 73 11.83 -9.92 -2.94
C LYS A 73 12.72 -9.26 -1.90
N LYS A 74 13.98 -9.69 -1.85
CA LYS A 74 14.97 -9.10 -0.94
C LYS A 74 15.59 -7.86 -1.57
N ASP A 75 15.82 -6.85 -0.73
CA ASP A 75 16.36 -5.57 -1.15
C ASP A 75 17.56 -5.25 -0.25
N PHE A 76 18.69 -4.95 -0.84
CA PHE A 76 19.93 -4.65 -0.12
C PHE A 76 20.41 -3.21 -0.33
N HIS A 77 19.55 -2.35 -0.85
CA HIS A 77 19.95 -0.99 -1.27
C HIS A 77 20.54 -0.13 -0.17
N ILE A 78 20.16 -0.33 1.08
CA ILE A 78 20.66 0.48 2.17
C ILE A 78 21.70 -0.21 3.03
N GLY A 79 22.36 -1.23 2.48
CA GLY A 79 23.46 -1.90 3.17
C GLY A 79 23.06 -3.05 4.07
N TYR A 80 21.77 -3.32 4.25
CA TYR A 80 21.29 -4.51 4.94
C TYR A 80 20.02 -5.01 4.27
N GLU A 81 19.66 -6.23 4.56
CA GLU A 81 18.54 -6.88 3.91
C GLU A 81 17.21 -6.30 4.36
N ARG A 82 16.36 -5.96 3.41
CA ARG A 82 14.96 -5.61 3.67
C ARG A 82 14.11 -6.49 2.77
N ILE A 83 12.84 -6.65 3.12
CA ILE A 83 11.90 -7.41 2.30
C ILE A 83 11.00 -6.41 1.60
N GLU A 84 11.05 -6.35 0.28
CA GLU A 84 10.15 -5.48 -0.47
C GLU A 84 9.04 -6.30 -1.09
N TYR A 85 7.93 -5.67 -1.43
CA TYR A 85 6.82 -6.37 -2.05
C TYR A 85 6.29 -5.61 -3.27
N HIS A 86 5.86 -6.39 -4.23
CA HIS A 86 5.35 -5.89 -5.51
C HIS A 86 3.96 -6.45 -5.74
N CYS A 87 3.11 -5.70 -6.42
CA CYS A 87 1.79 -6.19 -6.80
C CYS A 87 1.96 -7.40 -7.72
N LYS A 88 1.39 -8.53 -7.33
CA LYS A 88 1.52 -9.75 -8.11
C LYS A 88 0.82 -9.62 -9.46
N ASN A 89 -0.24 -8.83 -9.53
CA ASN A 89 -1.01 -8.68 -10.76
C ASN A 89 -0.28 -7.83 -11.81
N CYS A 90 0.36 -6.74 -11.44
CA CYS A 90 0.98 -5.85 -12.42
C CYS A 90 2.49 -5.67 -12.25
N GLY A 91 3.07 -6.21 -11.17
CA GLY A 91 4.51 -6.08 -10.94
C GLY A 91 4.95 -4.75 -10.32
N GLY A 92 4.03 -3.83 -10.03
CA GLY A 92 4.41 -2.54 -9.48
C GLY A 92 4.95 -2.64 -8.06
N HIS A 93 6.03 -1.91 -7.78
CA HIS A 93 6.64 -1.87 -6.46
C HIS A 93 5.76 -1.07 -5.50
N HIS A 94 5.50 -1.58 -4.33
CA HIS A 94 4.65 -0.91 -3.36
C HIS A 94 5.36 -0.49 -2.09
N GLY A 95 6.24 -1.30 -1.55
CA GLY A 95 6.92 -0.95 -0.31
C GLY A 95 7.70 -2.09 0.29
N HIS A 96 7.83 -2.06 1.61
CA HIS A 96 8.64 -3.03 2.36
C HIS A 96 7.86 -3.59 3.54
N ILE A 97 8.24 -4.80 3.98
CA ILE A 97 7.64 -5.47 5.13
C ILE A 97 8.66 -5.52 6.25
N PHE A 98 8.25 -5.12 7.45
CA PHE A 98 9.10 -5.18 8.64
C PHE A 98 8.42 -6.05 9.69
N ASP A 99 9.20 -6.55 10.66
CA ASP A 99 8.69 -7.45 11.70
C ASP A 99 8.31 -6.71 12.99
N ASP A 100 8.10 -5.43 12.93
CA ASP A 100 7.80 -4.61 14.07
C ASP A 100 6.34 -4.12 14.11
N GLY A 101 5.45 -4.89 13.57
CA GLY A 101 4.02 -4.54 13.53
C GLY A 101 3.24 -5.08 14.71
N PRO A 102 1.97 -4.70 14.80
CA PRO A 102 1.12 -5.16 15.89
C PRO A 102 0.62 -6.57 15.66
N LYS A 103 0.10 -7.17 16.73
CA LYS A 103 -0.58 -8.44 16.60
C LYS A 103 -1.83 -8.25 15.77
N PRO A 104 -2.31 -9.27 15.09
CA PRO A 104 -1.88 -10.68 15.20
C PRO A 104 -0.68 -11.07 14.33
N SER A 105 -0.38 -10.33 13.28
CA SER A 105 0.65 -10.77 12.36
C SER A 105 2.08 -10.43 12.80
N GLY A 106 2.25 -9.38 13.59
CA GLY A 106 3.56 -8.88 13.93
C GLY A 106 4.26 -8.19 12.77
N LYS A 107 3.58 -7.97 11.66
CA LYS A 107 4.15 -7.40 10.45
C LYS A 107 3.74 -5.95 10.25
N ARG A 108 4.62 -5.18 9.65
CA ARG A 108 4.30 -3.83 9.23
C ARG A 108 4.55 -3.74 7.72
N PHE A 109 3.47 -3.66 6.95
CA PHE A 109 3.54 -3.41 5.52
C PHE A 109 3.60 -1.90 5.35
N CYS A 110 4.78 -1.39 5.05
CA CYS A 110 4.99 0.03 4.89
C CYS A 110 4.84 0.33 3.40
N ASN A 111 3.71 0.88 3.00
CA ASN A 111 3.38 1.07 1.59
C ASN A 111 3.53 2.52 1.18
N ASN A 112 4.07 2.75 -0.01
CA ASN A 112 4.09 4.10 -0.57
C ASN A 112 2.65 4.50 -0.88
N GLY A 113 2.17 5.56 -0.22
CA GLY A 113 0.77 5.97 -0.36
C GLY A 113 0.41 6.37 -1.79
N ILE A 114 1.38 6.89 -2.53
CA ILE A 114 1.16 7.31 -3.89
C ILE A 114 0.82 6.12 -4.80
N CYS A 115 1.13 4.90 -4.36
CA CYS A 115 0.84 3.67 -5.12
C CYS A 115 -0.52 3.09 -4.78
N LEU A 116 -1.27 3.72 -3.88
CA LEU A 116 -2.56 3.21 -3.42
C LEU A 116 -3.70 4.14 -3.83
N SER A 117 -4.86 3.54 -4.03
CA SER A 117 -6.09 4.26 -4.27
C SER A 117 -7.10 3.76 -3.24
N LEU A 118 -7.70 4.66 -2.51
CA LEU A 118 -8.69 4.29 -1.49
C LEU A 118 -10.09 4.32 -2.10
N ILE A 119 -10.82 3.24 -1.94
CA ILE A 119 -12.25 3.21 -2.24
C ILE A 119 -12.94 3.11 -0.89
N HIS A 120 -13.50 4.22 -0.40
CA HIS A 120 -14.13 4.21 0.92
C HIS A 120 -15.59 3.82 0.84
N ILE A 121 -16.09 3.27 1.93
CA ILE A 121 -17.47 2.86 2.04
C ILE A 121 -18.29 4.10 2.36
N SER A 122 -19.21 4.41 1.47
CA SER A 122 -20.06 5.55 1.64
C SER A 122 -21.17 5.27 2.58
N GLU A 123 -21.38 6.20 3.53
CA GLU A 123 -22.33 6.02 4.52
C GLU A 123 -23.68 5.74 4.12
N PRO A 124 -24.31 6.46 3.45
CA PRO A 124 -25.68 6.18 3.16
C PRO A 124 -25.83 5.10 2.24
N THR A 125 -24.85 4.63 1.79
CA THR A 125 -25.05 3.67 0.92
C THR A 125 -25.50 2.56 1.53
N ARG A 126 -25.40 2.53 2.45
CA ARG A 126 -25.86 1.61 2.95
C ARG A 126 -26.99 1.84 3.34
N ARG A 127 -27.37 2.08 3.17
CA ARG A 127 -28.29 2.42 3.50
C ARG A 127 -29.11 2.68 2.83
N GLY A 128 -28.97 2.64 2.35
CA GLY A 128 -29.56 2.75 2.00
C GLY A 128 -30.12 2.97 1.51
N ILE A 129 -30.17 2.88 1.27
CA ILE A 129 -30.63 3.01 0.97
C ILE A 129 -31.24 2.85 0.71
N ILE A 130 -31.59 2.72 0.77
CA ILE A 130 -32.25 2.53 0.86
C ILE A 130 -32.78 2.33 0.69
#